data_d8306465df0d586a9beaa70b02ded0aa
#
_entry.id   d8306465df0d586a9beaa70b02ded0aa
#
_cell.length_a   1.000
_cell.length_b   1.000
_cell.length_c   1.000
_cell.angle_alpha   90.00
_cell.angle_beta   90.00
_cell.angle_gamma   90.00
#
_symmetry.space_group_name_H-M   'P 1'
#
loop_
_entity.id
_entity.type
_entity.pdbx_description
1 polymer ?
#
loop_
_entity_poly.entity_id
_entity_poly.type
_entity_poly.pdbx_seq_one_letter_code
_entity_poly.pdbx_strand_id
1 'polypeptide(L)' 'SNDISRLYKEIKKLSEIDRAIILLYLEKKTYKEISQIIGINSNSIGVKITRIKKQIKKQLNG' A
#
# COMPACT_ATOMS: atom_id res chain seq x y z
N SER A 1 -17.56 5.22 -5.89
CA SER A 1 -17.68 4.43 -7.11
C SER A 1 -17.22 3.00 -6.90
N ASN A 2 -17.56 2.12 -7.82
CA ASN A 2 -17.19 0.71 -7.75
C ASN A 2 -15.67 0.51 -7.74
N ASP A 3 -14.92 1.36 -8.44
CA ASP A 3 -13.47 1.23 -8.53
C ASP A 3 -12.81 1.54 -7.18
N ILE A 4 -13.28 2.56 -6.49
CA ILE A 4 -12.76 2.91 -5.18
C ILE A 4 -13.14 1.84 -4.15
N SER A 5 -14.37 1.37 -4.18
CA SER A 5 -14.83 0.29 -3.29
C SER A 5 -14.00 -0.97 -3.49
N ARG A 6 -13.72 -1.33 -4.74
CA ARG A 6 -12.92 -2.51 -5.06
C ARG A 6 -11.48 -2.35 -4.55
N LEU A 7 -10.91 -1.15 -4.72
CA LEU A 7 -9.56 -0.86 -4.23
C LEU A 7 -9.48 -1.09 -2.72
N TYR A 8 -10.38 -0.48 -1.95
CA TYR A 8 -10.35 -0.61 -0.49
C TYR A 8 -10.65 -2.03 -0.03
N LYS A 9 -11.46 -2.76 -0.78
CA LYS A 9 -11.73 -4.17 -0.51
C LYS A 9 -10.43 -5.00 -0.62
N GLU A 10 -9.62 -4.73 -1.65
CA GLU A 10 -8.34 -5.40 -1.82
C GLU A 10 -7.34 -4.99 -0.73
N ILE A 11 -7.35 -3.71 -0.34
CA ILE A 11 -6.49 -3.23 0.74
C ILE A 11 -6.80 -3.95 2.05
N LYS A 12 -8.06 -4.22 2.34
CA LYS A 12 -8.46 -4.94 3.56
C LYS A 12 -7.90 -6.37 3.63
N LYS A 13 -7.56 -6.96 2.49
CA LYS A 13 -7.01 -8.31 2.45
C LYS A 13 -5.51 -8.36 2.76
N LEU A 14 -4.84 -7.21 2.77
CA LEU A 14 -3.41 -7.12 3.04
C LEU A 14 -3.12 -7.38 4.51
N SER A 15 -1.86 -7.73 4.81
CA SER A 15 -1.40 -7.79 6.18
C SER A 15 -1.57 -6.41 6.84
N GLU A 16 -1.58 -6.39 8.17
CA GLU A 16 -1.74 -5.15 8.92
C GLU A 16 -0.67 -4.11 8.55
N ILE A 17 0.59 -4.53 8.42
CA ILE A 17 1.68 -3.63 8.06
C ILE A 17 1.56 -3.15 6.62
N ASP A 18 1.31 -4.05 5.68
CA ASP A 18 1.15 -3.67 4.27
C ASP A 18 -0.04 -2.71 4.09
N ARG A 19 -1.12 -2.93 4.82
CA ARG A 19 -2.28 -2.06 4.79
C ARG A 19 -1.93 -0.66 5.27
N ALA A 20 -1.22 -0.57 6.40
CA ALA A 20 -0.79 0.73 6.94
C ALA A 20 0.11 1.46 5.94
N ILE A 21 1.06 0.76 5.33
CA ILE A 21 1.98 1.34 4.35
C ILE A 21 1.23 1.89 3.14
N ILE A 22 0.33 1.09 2.56
CA ILE A 22 -0.35 1.53 1.33
C ILE A 22 -1.33 2.67 1.61
N LEU A 23 -1.98 2.69 2.78
CA LEU A 23 -2.87 3.79 3.14
C LEU A 23 -2.10 5.10 3.32
N LEU A 24 -0.92 5.06 3.94
CA LEU A 24 -0.07 6.24 4.06
C LEU A 24 0.41 6.72 2.70
N TYR A 25 0.75 5.80 1.81
CA TYR A 25 1.14 6.13 0.45
C TYR A 25 -0.01 6.83 -0.30
N LEU A 26 -1.23 6.35 -0.15
CA LEU A 26 -2.40 6.97 -0.78
C LEU A 26 -2.68 8.36 -0.20
N GLU A 27 -2.25 8.63 1.04
CA GLU A 27 -2.32 9.96 1.64
C GLU A 27 -1.18 10.88 1.19
N LYS A 28 -0.39 10.44 0.19
CA LYS A 28 0.70 11.22 -0.40
C LYS A 28 1.91 11.37 0.53
N LYS A 29 2.08 10.50 1.51
CA LYS A 29 3.27 10.48 2.34
C LYS A 29 4.46 9.99 1.50
N THR A 30 5.65 10.59 1.75
CA THR A 30 6.87 10.13 1.08
C THR A 30 7.33 8.79 1.68
N TYR A 31 8.20 8.09 0.97
CA TYR A 31 8.79 6.86 1.48
C TYR A 31 9.51 7.10 2.80
N LYS A 32 10.20 8.24 2.91
CA LYS A 32 10.90 8.62 4.13
C LYS A 32 9.93 8.80 5.30
N GLU A 33 8.81 9.50 5.04
CA GLU A 33 7.79 9.71 6.07
C GLU A 33 7.18 8.39 6.51
N ILE A 34 6.84 7.51 5.55
CA ILE A 34 6.29 6.20 5.86
C ILE A 34 7.30 5.38 6.67
N SER A 35 8.57 5.44 6.26
CA SER A 35 9.67 4.78 6.97
C SER A 35 9.72 5.20 8.44
N GLN A 36 9.58 6.49 8.70
CA GLN A 36 9.62 7.02 10.06
C GLN A 36 8.41 6.59 10.89
N ILE A 37 7.24 6.52 10.26
CA ILE A 37 6.00 6.13 10.95
C ILE A 37 5.99 4.63 11.24
N ILE A 38 6.36 3.82 10.26
CA ILE A 38 6.26 2.36 10.34
C ILE A 38 7.49 1.74 11.03
N GLY A 39 8.64 2.40 10.95
CA GLY A 39 9.87 1.87 11.56
C GLY A 39 10.63 0.90 10.67
N ILE A 40 10.43 0.97 9.35
CA ILE A 40 11.12 0.15 8.35
C ILE A 40 11.88 1.12 7.44
N ASN A 41 13.10 0.75 6.99
CA ASN A 41 13.88 1.68 6.18
C ASN A 41 13.18 2.01 4.85
N SER A 42 13.50 3.17 4.28
CA SER A 42 12.78 3.69 3.11
C SER A 42 12.97 2.84 1.86
N ASN A 43 14.12 2.17 1.71
CA ASN A 43 14.30 1.25 0.58
C ASN A 43 13.33 0.08 0.66
N SER A 44 13.14 -0.48 1.85
CA SER A 44 12.17 -1.55 2.08
C SER A 44 10.74 -1.08 1.87
N ILE A 45 10.42 0.15 2.27
CA ILE A 45 9.10 0.75 2.02
C ILE A 45 8.84 0.80 0.51
N GLY A 46 9.81 1.28 -0.27
CA GLY A 46 9.67 1.33 -1.74
C GLY A 46 9.42 -0.04 -2.35
N VAL A 47 10.18 -1.03 -1.92
CA VAL A 47 10.00 -2.41 -2.40
C VAL A 47 8.61 -2.94 -2.06
N LYS A 48 8.16 -2.72 -0.81
CA LYS A 48 6.84 -3.17 -0.36
C LYS A 48 5.72 -2.49 -1.13
N ILE A 49 5.81 -1.18 -1.35
CA ILE A 49 4.80 -0.44 -2.10
C ILE A 49 4.71 -0.95 -3.53
N THR A 50 5.85 -1.17 -4.20
CA THR A 50 5.88 -1.70 -5.56
C THR A 50 5.19 -3.06 -5.63
N ARG A 51 5.49 -3.95 -4.68
CA ARG A 51 4.88 -5.27 -4.60
C ARG A 51 3.37 -5.19 -4.34
N ILE A 52 2.97 -4.34 -3.40
CA ILE A 52 1.56 -4.18 -3.05
C ILE A 52 0.76 -3.65 -4.24
N LYS A 53 1.28 -2.63 -4.92
CA LYS A 53 0.64 -2.06 -6.10
C LYS A 53 0.44 -3.10 -7.19
N LYS A 54 1.47 -3.91 -7.45
CA LYS A 54 1.40 -4.97 -8.44
C LYS A 54 0.34 -6.01 -8.07
N GLN A 55 0.30 -6.39 -6.80
CA GLN A 55 -0.68 -7.37 -6.29
C GLN A 55 -2.10 -6.85 -6.44
N ILE A 56 -2.35 -5.62 -6.02
CA ILE A 56 -3.67 -5.00 -6.11
C ILE A 56 -4.11 -4.86 -7.56
N LYS A 57 -3.21 -4.37 -8.42
CA LYS A 57 -3.50 -4.22 -9.85
C LYS A 57 -3.90 -5.54 -10.48
N LYS A 58 -3.21 -6.61 -10.14
CA LYS A 58 -3.53 -7.94 -10.63
C LYS A 58 -4.95 -8.37 -10.21
N GLN A 59 -5.32 -8.12 -8.96
CA GLN A 59 -6.64 -8.47 -8.45
C GLN A 59 -7.74 -7.62 -9.09
N LEU A 60 -7.50 -6.34 -9.30
CA LEU A 60 -8.49 -5.46 -9.93
C LEU A 60 -8.71 -5.77 -11.40
N ASN A 61 -7.66 -6.23 -12.09
CA ASN A 61 -7.72 -6.56 -13.52
C ASN A 61 -8.05 -8.03 -13.77
N GLY A 62 -8.00 -8.83 -12.76
CA GLY A 62 -8.34 -10.24 -12.85
C GLY A 62 -9.81 -10.50 -12.58
#